data_c9e3e5e45a86ce91b9dac8fcf94390b3
#
_entry.id   c9e3e5e45a86ce91b9dac8fcf94390b3
#
_cell.length_a   1.000
_cell.length_b   1.000
_cell.length_c   1.000
_cell.angle_alpha   90.00
_cell.angle_beta   90.00
_cell.angle_gamma   90.00
#
_symmetry.space_group_name_H-M   'P 1'
#
loop_
_entity.id
_entity.type
_entity.pdbx_description
1 polymer ?
#
loop_
_entity_poly.entity_id
_entity_poly.type
_entity_poly.pdbx_seq_one_letter_code
_entity_poly.pdbx_strand_id
1 'polypeptide(L)'
;MQNYSDLKQASLDSGKPYIDLEVTEEYTLRQFSESIDPIELLWHRDNEDRVVEIVGDTDWMLQLDNSLPTSLQERIFIPKHEWHRVIKGTGMLKLKIFKNLNYG
;
A
#
# COMPACT_ATOMS: atom_id res chain seq x y z
N MET A 1 -4.96 6.91 -22.17
CA MET A 1 -5.26 6.82 -21.57
C MET A 1 -5.84 7.26 -21.21
N GLN A 2 -6.24 7.04 -21.25
CA GLN A 2 -6.79 7.32 -20.67
C GLN A 2 -6.62 7.07 -20.08
N ASN A 3 -6.72 6.80 -20.47
CA ASN A 3 -6.25 6.41 -19.87
C ASN A 3 -6.50 5.56 -19.10
N TYR A 4 -5.72 4.88 -19.10
CA TYR A 4 -5.69 4.03 -17.96
C TYR A 4 -6.26 4.70 -16.73
N SER A 5 -5.75 5.85 -16.38
CA SER A 5 -6.23 6.49 -15.18
C SER A 5 -7.67 6.95 -15.32
N ASP A 6 -8.12 7.27 -16.52
CA ASP A 6 -9.51 7.64 -16.72
C ASP A 6 -10.43 6.47 -16.44
N LEU A 7 -10.02 5.29 -16.84
CA LEU A 7 -10.83 4.12 -16.58
C LEU A 7 -10.92 3.84 -15.10
N LYS A 8 -9.80 3.98 -14.42
CA LYS A 8 -9.78 3.74 -13.00
C LYS A 8 -10.59 4.77 -12.26
N GLN A 9 -10.54 5.99 -12.71
CA GLN A 9 -11.32 7.04 -12.08
C GLN A 9 -12.79 6.75 -12.11
N ALA A 10 -13.26 6.19 -13.20
CA ALA A 10 -14.67 5.89 -13.31
C ALA A 10 -15.13 4.97 -12.21
N SER A 11 -14.28 4.04 -11.82
CA SER A 11 -14.66 3.07 -10.81
C SER A 11 -14.25 3.47 -9.42
N LEU A 12 -13.09 4.13 -9.31
CA LEU A 12 -12.49 4.39 -8.01
C LEU A 12 -12.27 5.85 -7.73
N ASP A 13 -12.66 6.68 -8.66
CA ASP A 13 -12.47 8.11 -8.57
C ASP A 13 -11.02 8.52 -8.59
N SER A 14 -10.10 7.61 -8.64
CA SER A 14 -8.71 7.96 -8.53
C SER A 14 -7.81 7.05 -9.28
N GLY A 15 -8.33 5.93 -9.73
CA GLY A 15 -7.50 4.93 -10.37
C GLY A 15 -6.58 4.22 -9.41
N LYS A 16 -6.85 4.30 -8.13
CA LYS A 16 -6.05 3.65 -7.12
C LYS A 16 -6.56 2.23 -6.86
N PRO A 17 -5.65 1.30 -6.60
CA PRO A 17 -6.05 -0.10 -6.35
C PRO A 17 -6.52 -0.34 -4.92
N TYR A 18 -6.86 0.69 -4.19
CA TYR A 18 -7.24 0.58 -2.79
C TYR A 18 -8.21 1.67 -2.40
N ILE A 19 -8.77 1.51 -1.21
CA ILE A 19 -9.66 2.49 -0.62
C ILE A 19 -9.08 2.90 0.72
N ASP A 20 -9.04 4.20 0.98
CA ASP A 20 -8.62 4.70 2.29
C ASP A 20 -9.86 4.83 3.15
N LEU A 21 -9.94 3.98 4.17
CA LEU A 21 -11.08 3.93 5.07
C LEU A 21 -11.04 5.04 6.11
N GLU A 22 -9.84 5.45 6.48
CA GLU A 22 -9.67 6.47 7.48
C GLU A 22 -8.34 7.19 7.23
N VAL A 23 -8.36 8.51 7.33
CA VAL A 23 -7.14 9.30 7.17
C VAL A 23 -7.05 10.25 8.33
N THR A 24 -5.96 10.15 9.09
CA THR A 24 -5.69 11.05 10.22
C THR A 24 -4.34 11.70 9.98
N GLU A 25 -3.94 12.55 10.92
CA GLU A 25 -2.62 13.17 10.84
C GLU A 25 -1.51 12.15 11.06
N GLU A 26 -1.82 11.06 11.74
CA GLU A 26 -0.82 10.07 12.11
C GLU A 26 -0.77 8.88 11.17
N TYR A 27 -1.92 8.49 10.63
CA TYR A 27 -1.94 7.30 9.79
C TYR A 27 -3.08 7.34 8.78
N THR A 28 -2.97 6.44 7.82
CA THR A 28 -4.02 6.14 6.87
C THR A 28 -4.37 4.67 7.04
N LEU A 29 -5.66 4.37 7.15
CA LEU A 29 -6.14 2.99 7.17
C LEU A 29 -6.57 2.64 5.76
N ARG A 30 -5.86 1.74 5.12
CA ARG A 30 -6.01 1.43 3.70
C ARG A 30 -6.42 -0.01 3.48
N GLN A 31 -7.35 -0.21 2.56
CA GLN A 31 -7.85 -1.55 2.27
C GLN A 31 -7.69 -1.87 0.80
N PHE A 32 -7.13 -3.05 0.52
CA PHE A 32 -7.01 -3.59 -0.83
C PHE A 32 -8.01 -4.72 -0.98
N SER A 33 -8.77 -4.70 -2.06
CA SER A 33 -9.78 -5.72 -2.31
C SER A 33 -9.14 -7.04 -2.69
N GLU A 34 -9.80 -8.14 -2.31
CA GLU A 34 -9.35 -9.46 -2.74
C GLU A 34 -9.51 -9.66 -4.24
N SER A 35 -10.29 -8.81 -4.89
CA SER A 35 -10.52 -8.94 -6.32
C SER A 35 -9.60 -8.04 -7.15
N ILE A 36 -8.67 -7.32 -6.52
CA ILE A 36 -7.76 -6.47 -7.26
C ILE A 36 -6.89 -7.29 -8.21
N ASP A 37 -6.69 -6.79 -9.42
CA ASP A 37 -5.79 -7.43 -10.37
C ASP A 37 -4.36 -7.13 -9.94
N PRO A 38 -3.53 -8.17 -9.74
CA PRO A 38 -2.15 -7.95 -9.28
C PRO A 38 -1.36 -6.98 -10.15
N ILE A 39 -1.71 -6.85 -11.41
CA ILE A 39 -0.98 -5.96 -12.30
C ILE A 39 -1.15 -4.50 -11.90
N GLU A 40 -2.16 -4.20 -11.08
CA GLU A 40 -2.38 -2.84 -10.64
C GLU A 40 -1.55 -2.47 -9.43
N LEU A 41 -0.85 -3.44 -8.83
CA LEU A 41 -0.02 -3.20 -7.66
C LEU A 41 1.39 -2.84 -8.12
N LEU A 42 1.54 -1.60 -8.54
CA LEU A 42 2.75 -1.13 -9.19
C LEU A 42 3.83 -0.72 -8.21
N TRP A 43 5.07 -0.81 -8.67
CA TRP A 43 6.18 -0.22 -7.94
C TRP A 43 5.94 1.27 -7.81
N HIS A 44 6.18 1.80 -6.63
CA HIS A 44 6.03 3.23 -6.39
C HIS A 44 6.93 3.65 -5.24
N ARG A 45 7.03 4.95 -5.03
CA ARG A 45 7.81 5.50 -3.92
C ARG A 45 7.09 6.71 -3.38
N ASP A 46 7.40 7.04 -2.14
CA ASP A 46 6.74 8.13 -1.44
C ASP A 46 7.75 9.20 -1.07
N ASN A 47 7.25 10.40 -0.80
CA ASN A 47 8.08 11.53 -0.45
C ASN A 47 8.37 11.64 1.06
N GLU A 48 7.97 10.65 1.81
CA GLU A 48 8.16 10.66 3.26
C GLU A 48 8.40 9.25 3.74
N ASP A 49 9.01 9.14 4.91
CA ASP A 49 9.18 7.84 5.56
C ASP A 49 7.84 7.33 6.02
N ARG A 50 7.65 6.02 5.97
CA ARG A 50 6.42 5.40 6.40
C ARG A 50 6.68 4.13 7.16
N VAL A 51 5.73 3.79 8.04
CA VAL A 51 5.73 2.50 8.72
C VAL A 51 4.41 1.84 8.38
N VAL A 52 4.47 0.59 7.94
CA VAL A 52 3.30 -0.17 7.55
C VAL A 52 3.04 -1.25 8.58
N GLU A 53 1.78 -1.36 9.01
CA GLU A 53 1.38 -2.33 10.02
C GLU A 53 0.09 -3.01 9.59
N ILE A 54 0.10 -4.35 9.59
CA ILE A 54 -1.07 -5.12 9.19
C ILE A 54 -2.18 -4.99 10.24
N VAL A 55 -3.42 -4.98 9.76
CA VAL A 55 -4.59 -5.09 10.62
C VAL A 55 -5.16 -6.48 10.37
N GLY A 56 -5.04 -7.37 11.34
CA GLY A 56 -5.46 -8.76 11.18
C GLY A 56 -4.32 -9.62 10.68
N ASP A 57 -4.66 -10.68 9.98
CA ASP A 57 -3.68 -11.61 9.42
C ASP A 57 -3.70 -11.54 7.91
N THR A 58 -2.56 -11.83 7.30
CA THR A 58 -2.50 -11.82 5.84
C THR A 58 -1.33 -12.65 5.34
N ASP A 59 -1.45 -13.15 4.12
CA ASP A 59 -0.34 -13.75 3.41
C ASP A 59 0.15 -12.85 2.29
N TRP A 60 -0.40 -11.63 2.21
CA TRP A 60 0.13 -10.64 1.29
C TRP A 60 1.54 -10.27 1.73
N MET A 61 2.33 -9.76 0.81
CA MET A 61 3.72 -9.42 1.10
C MET A 61 4.03 -8.01 0.61
N LEU A 62 5.15 -7.49 1.08
CA LEU A 62 5.68 -6.21 0.64
C LEU A 62 7.09 -6.43 0.13
N GLN A 63 7.44 -5.77 -0.96
CA GLN A 63 8.78 -5.89 -1.50
C GLN A 63 9.39 -4.51 -1.67
N LEU A 64 10.54 -4.30 -1.07
CA LEU A 64 11.33 -3.11 -1.28
C LEU A 64 12.30 -3.35 -2.42
N ASP A 65 12.78 -2.26 -3.02
CA ASP A 65 13.72 -2.33 -4.12
C ASP A 65 14.96 -3.12 -3.72
N ASN A 66 15.43 -3.98 -4.61
CA ASN A 66 16.63 -4.79 -4.40
C ASN A 66 16.53 -5.73 -3.20
N SER A 67 15.32 -6.11 -2.83
CA SER A 67 15.09 -6.99 -1.70
C SER A 67 14.14 -8.10 -2.09
N LEU A 68 14.15 -9.17 -1.32
CA LEU A 68 13.17 -10.23 -1.48
C LEU A 68 11.85 -9.78 -0.86
N PRO A 69 10.74 -10.34 -1.33
CA PRO A 69 9.46 -10.05 -0.69
C PRO A 69 9.49 -10.38 0.80
N THR A 70 8.83 -9.55 1.59
CA THR A 70 8.80 -9.66 3.04
C THR A 70 7.37 -9.85 3.50
N SER A 71 7.18 -10.73 4.47
CA SER A 71 5.88 -10.94 5.08
C SER A 71 5.40 -9.66 5.76
N LEU A 72 4.09 -9.40 5.67
CA LEU A 72 3.49 -8.25 6.31
C LEU A 72 3.07 -8.53 7.75
N GLN A 73 3.51 -9.66 8.31
CA GLN A 73 3.16 -10.00 9.69
C GLN A 73 3.78 -9.06 10.71
N GLU A 74 4.83 -8.36 10.33
CA GLU A 74 5.50 -7.43 11.23
C GLU A 74 5.49 -6.04 10.62
N ARG A 75 5.71 -5.06 11.48
CA ARG A 75 5.83 -3.68 11.01
C ARG A 75 6.99 -3.57 10.05
N ILE A 76 6.82 -2.78 9.02
CA ILE A 76 7.87 -2.58 8.03
C ILE A 76 8.08 -1.10 7.86
N PHE A 77 9.34 -0.67 7.99
CA PHE A 77 9.73 0.70 7.75
C PHE A 77 10.08 0.86 6.27
N ILE A 78 9.48 1.85 5.63
CA ILE A 78 9.73 2.15 4.22
C ILE A 78 10.34 3.54 4.16
N PRO A 79 11.64 3.66 3.87
CA PRO A 79 12.29 4.97 3.78
C PRO A 79 11.69 5.78 2.64
N LYS A 80 11.70 7.08 2.79
CA LYS A 80 11.22 7.94 1.70
C LYS A 80 12.05 7.68 0.45
N HIS A 81 11.37 7.76 -0.69
CA HIS A 81 11.97 7.58 -2.01
C HIS A 81 12.43 6.16 -2.30
N GLU A 82 12.15 5.21 -1.41
CA GLU A 82 12.46 3.81 -1.66
C GLU A 82 11.35 3.19 -2.48
N TRP A 83 11.69 2.61 -3.63
CA TRP A 83 10.71 1.92 -4.47
C TRP A 83 10.22 0.69 -3.75
N HIS A 84 8.92 0.46 -3.80
CA HIS A 84 8.31 -0.69 -3.14
C HIS A 84 6.98 -1.03 -3.80
N ARG A 85 6.49 -2.23 -3.50
CA ARG A 85 5.20 -2.67 -3.98
C ARG A 85 4.60 -3.68 -3.02
N VAL A 86 3.27 -3.80 -3.09
CA VAL A 86 2.54 -4.83 -2.37
C VAL A 86 2.38 -6.01 -3.30
N ILE A 87 2.51 -7.21 -2.78
CA ILE A 87 2.34 -8.44 -3.56
C ILE A 87 1.08 -9.11 -3.05
N LYS A 88 0.14 -9.34 -3.95
CA LYS A 88 -1.16 -9.86 -3.60
C LYS A 88 -1.08 -11.26 -3.02
N GLY A 89 -1.83 -11.48 -1.94
CA GLY A 89 -2.05 -12.79 -1.39
C GLY A 89 -3.49 -13.19 -1.54
N THR A 90 -4.02 -13.91 -0.55
CA THR A 90 -5.42 -14.32 -0.55
C THR A 90 -6.23 -13.38 0.33
N GLY A 91 -7.51 -13.22 -0.02
CA GLY A 91 -8.38 -12.35 0.74
C GLY A 91 -8.03 -10.89 0.54
N MET A 92 -8.64 -10.05 1.35
CA MET A 92 -8.35 -8.62 1.30
C MET A 92 -7.20 -8.30 2.23
N LEU A 93 -6.60 -7.11 2.01
CA LEU A 93 -5.52 -6.62 2.85
C LEU A 93 -5.93 -5.32 3.48
N LYS A 94 -5.70 -5.17 4.78
CA LYS A 94 -5.96 -3.92 5.45
C LYS A 94 -4.71 -3.51 6.21
N LEU A 95 -4.26 -2.29 5.96
CA LEU A 95 -3.01 -1.78 6.51
C LEU A 95 -3.21 -0.44 7.19
N LYS A 96 -2.46 -0.24 8.25
CA LYS A 96 -2.25 1.10 8.79
C LYS A 96 -0.92 1.58 8.27
N ILE A 97 -0.93 2.74 7.66
CA ILE A 97 0.28 3.35 7.11
C ILE A 97 0.56 4.60 7.91
N PHE A 98 1.57 4.53 8.76
CA PHE A 98 1.94 5.67 9.60
C PHE A 98 2.83 6.62 8.83
N LYS A 99 2.57 7.91 9.02
CA LYS A 99 3.27 8.99 8.34
C LYS A 99 3.57 10.07 9.36
N ASN A 100 4.30 11.09 8.94
CA ASN A 100 4.69 12.17 9.85
C ASN A 100 5.44 11.62 11.05
N LEU A 101 6.34 10.69 10.78
CA LEU A 101 7.09 10.05 11.84
C LEU A 101 8.01 11.05 12.51
N ASN A 102 8.08 10.95 13.83
CA ASN A 102 8.90 11.84 14.62
C ASN A 102 10.03 11.05 15.26
N TYR A 103 11.24 11.32 14.84
CA TYR A 103 12.40 10.62 15.34
C TYR A 103 13.07 11.34 16.49
N GLY A 104 12.59 12.49 16.77
CA GLY A 104 13.16 13.40 17.72
C GLY A 104 13.19 13.13 19.10
#